data_f72be5d3dc8f152e4c2194a02c596e24
#
_entry.id   f72be5d3dc8f152e4c2194a02c596e24
#
_cell.length_a   1.000
_cell.length_b   1.000
_cell.length_c   1.000
_cell.angle_alpha   90.00
_cell.angle_beta   90.00
_cell.angle_gamma   90.00
#
_symmetry.space_group_name_H-M   'P 1'
#
loop_
_entity.id
_entity.type
_entity.pdbx_description
1 polymer ?
#
loop_
_entity_poly.entity_id
_entity_poly.type
_entity_poly.pdbx_seq_one_letter_code
_entity_poly.pdbx_strand_id
1 'polypeptide(L)'
;PERAGLGGALGDIGTHAFHLASYVSGLAIERLAADLQSFGDGRALDDNAHVLLQYEGGARGMLWCSQVAPGHENGLRLRLFGDKGGLDWQQEQPNVLRYTRHGEATRLITRNGAGSDAASAAASRVPAGHPEGYIEAFANIYSDAAALIRAAQGKGEKPDAVLPGIEDGVEGVAFVDACVRSARSNGAFVALRR
;
A
#
# COMPACT_ATOMS: atom_id res chain seq x y z
N PRO A 1 -10.43 10.68 -18.86
CA PRO A 1 -9.83 11.69 -17.98
C PRO A 1 -10.87 12.37 -17.09
N GLU A 2 -12.01 12.78 -17.63
CA GLU A 2 -13.05 13.51 -16.89
C GLU A 2 -13.63 12.76 -15.69
N ARG A 3 -13.65 11.41 -15.74
CA ARG A 3 -14.15 10.56 -14.64
C ARG A 3 -13.03 9.96 -13.79
N ALA A 4 -11.88 9.68 -14.39
CA ALA A 4 -10.76 9.01 -13.72
C ALA A 4 -9.76 9.97 -13.05
N GLY A 5 -9.94 11.28 -13.21
CA GLY A 5 -9.01 12.28 -12.69
C GLY A 5 -7.68 12.32 -13.44
N LEU A 6 -6.59 12.56 -12.73
CA LEU A 6 -5.27 12.83 -13.30
C LEU A 6 -4.40 11.58 -13.54
N GLY A 7 -4.73 10.43 -12.94
CA GLY A 7 -3.92 9.23 -13.02
C GLY A 7 -4.70 8.04 -13.58
N GLY A 8 -4.07 7.24 -14.43
CA GLY A 8 -4.55 5.97 -14.93
C GLY A 8 -4.16 4.81 -14.00
N ALA A 9 -3.16 4.01 -14.39
CA ALA A 9 -2.63 2.93 -13.55
C ALA A 9 -2.12 3.44 -12.19
N LEU A 10 -1.49 4.61 -12.16
CA LEU A 10 -1.04 5.23 -10.93
C LEU A 10 -2.21 5.52 -9.97
N GLY A 11 -3.31 6.10 -10.47
CA GLY A 11 -4.47 6.43 -9.66
C GLY A 11 -5.28 5.22 -9.23
N ASP A 12 -5.36 4.18 -10.08
CA ASP A 12 -6.10 2.95 -9.84
C ASP A 12 -5.33 2.00 -8.89
N ILE A 13 -4.13 1.59 -9.28
CA ILE A 13 -3.35 0.57 -8.55
C ILE A 13 -2.13 1.11 -7.81
N GLY A 14 -1.53 2.21 -8.27
CA GLY A 14 -0.37 2.83 -7.61
C GLY A 14 -0.70 3.35 -6.21
N THR A 15 -1.91 3.86 -6.00
CA THR A 15 -2.39 4.31 -4.68
C THR A 15 -2.43 3.19 -3.65
N HIS A 16 -2.77 1.96 -4.03
CA HIS A 16 -2.74 0.81 -3.14
C HIS A 16 -1.32 0.49 -2.66
N ALA A 17 -0.35 0.50 -3.58
CA ALA A 17 1.05 0.28 -3.24
C ALA A 17 1.60 1.41 -2.35
N PHE A 18 1.23 2.66 -2.64
CA PHE A 18 1.57 3.83 -1.82
C PHE A 18 1.04 3.69 -0.39
N HIS A 19 -0.26 3.44 -0.23
CA HIS A 19 -0.88 3.31 1.09
C HIS A 19 -0.32 2.12 1.89
N LEU A 20 -0.11 0.97 1.25
CA LEU A 20 0.50 -0.17 1.90
C LEU A 20 1.92 0.15 2.40
N ALA A 21 2.75 0.80 1.58
CA ALA A 21 4.09 1.19 1.96
C ALA A 21 4.10 2.21 3.11
N SER A 22 3.24 3.21 3.06
CA SER A 22 3.09 4.23 4.11
C SER A 22 2.63 3.62 5.42
N TYR A 23 1.59 2.78 5.38
CA TYR A 23 1.05 2.10 6.56
C TYR A 23 2.07 1.21 7.25
N VAL A 24 2.75 0.33 6.48
CA VAL A 24 3.69 -0.65 7.05
C VAL A 24 4.99 0.00 7.52
N SER A 25 5.49 1.02 6.80
CA SER A 25 6.73 1.68 7.18
C SER A 25 6.56 2.77 8.24
N GLY A 26 5.39 3.39 8.30
CA GLY A 26 5.16 4.59 9.12
C GLY A 26 5.97 5.81 8.65
N LEU A 27 6.54 5.78 7.46
CA LEU A 27 7.39 6.84 6.93
C LEU A 27 6.61 7.81 6.05
N ALA A 28 6.82 9.10 6.23
CA ALA A 28 6.25 10.14 5.38
C ALA A 28 7.16 10.43 4.17
N ILE A 29 6.55 10.55 2.99
CA ILE A 29 7.26 10.97 1.78
C ILE A 29 7.51 12.47 1.81
N GLU A 30 8.76 12.89 1.67
CA GLU A 30 9.18 14.28 1.52
C GLU A 30 9.09 14.73 0.05
N ARG A 31 9.67 13.94 -0.85
CA ARG A 31 9.77 14.25 -2.28
C ARG A 31 9.67 12.99 -3.11
N LEU A 32 9.20 13.14 -4.34
CA LEU A 32 9.17 12.05 -5.32
C LEU A 32 9.55 12.54 -6.72
N ALA A 33 9.99 11.60 -7.56
CA ALA A 33 10.18 11.77 -8.98
C ALA A 33 9.43 10.65 -9.70
N ALA A 34 8.67 10.97 -10.75
CA ALA A 34 7.83 10.01 -11.45
C ALA A 34 8.02 10.10 -12.97
N ASP A 35 8.00 8.92 -13.59
CA ASP A 35 7.90 8.71 -15.01
C ASP A 35 6.61 7.95 -15.31
N LEU A 36 5.68 8.60 -16.03
CA LEU A 36 4.36 8.08 -16.37
C LEU A 36 4.30 7.83 -17.88
N GLN A 37 3.96 6.60 -18.27
CA GLN A 37 3.87 6.20 -19.68
C GLN A 37 2.48 5.68 -20.02
N SER A 38 2.11 5.84 -21.28
CA SER A 38 0.94 5.23 -21.90
C SER A 38 1.40 4.42 -23.10
N PHE A 39 1.45 3.10 -22.96
CA PHE A 39 1.87 2.17 -24.01
C PHE A 39 0.70 1.68 -24.86
N GLY A 40 -0.52 1.65 -24.29
CA GLY A 40 -1.71 1.20 -25.00
C GLY A 40 -2.22 2.25 -25.97
N ASP A 41 -2.57 1.83 -27.19
CA ASP A 41 -3.12 2.70 -28.21
C ASP A 41 -4.39 3.44 -27.73
N GLY A 42 -4.44 4.75 -27.98
CA GLY A 42 -5.60 5.60 -27.66
C GLY A 42 -5.84 5.87 -26.18
N ARG A 43 -4.95 5.46 -25.28
CA ARG A 43 -5.06 5.78 -23.84
C ARG A 43 -4.63 7.22 -23.57
N ALA A 44 -5.50 7.96 -22.90
CA ALA A 44 -5.24 9.34 -22.51
C ALA A 44 -4.54 9.49 -21.15
N LEU A 45 -4.52 8.40 -20.35
CA LEU A 45 -3.90 8.33 -19.03
C LEU A 45 -2.81 7.26 -19.04
N ASP A 46 -1.94 7.32 -18.03
CA ASP A 46 -0.87 6.35 -17.83
C ASP A 46 -1.41 4.93 -17.66
N ASP A 47 -0.72 3.95 -18.23
CA ASP A 47 -0.91 2.52 -17.99
C ASP A 47 0.32 1.87 -17.36
N ASN A 48 1.38 2.66 -17.16
CA ASN A 48 2.60 2.29 -16.47
C ASN A 48 3.21 3.50 -15.75
N ALA A 49 3.71 3.29 -14.55
CA ALA A 49 4.34 4.33 -13.76
C ALA A 49 5.54 3.81 -12.98
N HIS A 50 6.64 4.55 -13.03
CA HIS A 50 7.81 4.37 -12.16
C HIS A 50 7.97 5.59 -11.27
N VAL A 51 8.08 5.38 -9.96
CA VAL A 51 8.19 6.46 -8.98
C VAL A 51 9.38 6.22 -8.06
N LEU A 52 10.27 7.18 -7.95
CA LEU A 52 11.34 7.22 -6.96
C LEU A 52 10.88 8.04 -5.76
N LEU A 53 11.09 7.52 -4.56
CA LEU A 53 10.57 8.07 -3.32
C LEU A 53 11.72 8.49 -2.39
N GLN A 54 11.64 9.69 -1.85
CA GLN A 54 12.49 10.17 -0.78
C GLN A 54 11.62 10.41 0.45
N TYR A 55 11.94 9.73 1.53
CA TYR A 55 11.23 9.83 2.80
C TYR A 55 11.93 10.78 3.75
N GLU A 56 11.17 11.36 4.65
CA GLU A 56 11.73 12.07 5.81
C GLU A 56 12.69 11.14 6.57
N GLY A 57 13.76 11.68 7.13
CA GLY A 57 14.79 10.88 7.80
C GLY A 57 15.75 10.14 6.87
N GLY A 58 15.63 10.32 5.54
CA GLY A 58 16.65 9.89 4.58
C GLY A 58 16.41 8.52 3.93
N ALA A 59 15.34 7.78 4.27
CA ALA A 59 15.00 6.53 3.61
C ALA A 59 14.70 6.76 2.12
N ARG A 60 14.85 5.71 1.31
CA ARG A 60 14.60 5.73 -0.14
C ARG A 60 13.72 4.57 -0.53
N GLY A 61 12.86 4.80 -1.51
CA GLY A 61 11.99 3.78 -2.06
C GLY A 61 11.76 3.93 -3.55
N MET A 62 11.14 2.93 -4.10
CA MET A 62 10.63 2.94 -5.46
C MET A 62 9.26 2.26 -5.49
N LEU A 63 8.41 2.75 -6.36
CA LEU A 63 7.12 2.16 -6.67
C LEU A 63 7.03 1.97 -8.18
N TRP A 64 6.62 0.78 -8.60
CA TRP A 64 6.25 0.49 -9.97
C TRP A 64 4.84 -0.07 -9.99
N CYS A 65 4.01 0.46 -10.88
CA CYS A 65 2.69 -0.10 -11.16
C CYS A 65 2.44 -0.09 -12.67
N SER A 66 1.80 -1.13 -13.18
CA SER A 66 1.56 -1.30 -14.60
C SER A 66 0.29 -2.11 -14.86
N GLN A 67 -0.51 -1.66 -15.81
CA GLN A 67 -1.65 -2.40 -16.37
C GLN A 67 -1.28 -3.12 -17.68
N VAL A 68 0.00 -3.05 -18.07
CA VAL A 68 0.53 -3.62 -19.31
C VAL A 68 1.71 -4.56 -19.06
N ALA A 69 1.63 -5.36 -17.99
CA ALA A 69 2.64 -6.32 -17.55
C ALA A 69 2.13 -7.78 -17.71
N PRO A 70 2.12 -8.35 -18.93
CA PRO A 70 1.65 -9.71 -19.18
C PRO A 70 2.38 -10.73 -18.28
N GLY A 71 1.63 -11.70 -17.75
CA GLY A 71 2.16 -12.72 -16.83
C GLY A 71 2.02 -12.36 -15.34
N HIS A 72 1.49 -11.17 -15.02
CA HIS A 72 1.12 -10.75 -13.67
C HIS A 72 -0.39 -10.52 -13.61
N GLU A 73 -1.08 -11.17 -12.67
CA GLU A 73 -2.52 -10.99 -12.47
C GLU A 73 -2.78 -9.81 -11.53
N ASN A 74 -2.22 -9.81 -10.32
CA ASN A 74 -2.23 -8.68 -9.40
C ASN A 74 -0.81 -8.16 -9.12
N GLY A 75 0.08 -9.02 -8.61
CA GLY A 75 1.50 -8.73 -8.45
C GLY A 75 1.86 -7.73 -7.35
N LEU A 76 0.90 -7.32 -6.49
CA LEU A 76 1.22 -6.40 -5.39
C LEU A 76 2.21 -7.04 -4.43
N ARG A 77 3.36 -6.43 -4.30
CA ARG A 77 4.46 -6.88 -3.44
C ARG A 77 5.07 -5.71 -2.68
N LEU A 78 5.31 -5.90 -1.40
CA LEU A 78 6.03 -4.94 -0.57
C LEU A 78 7.32 -5.56 -0.06
N ARG A 79 8.43 -4.84 -0.21
CA ARG A 79 9.72 -5.17 0.40
C ARG A 79 10.23 -3.98 1.17
N LEU A 80 10.60 -4.19 2.42
CA LEU A 80 11.23 -3.19 3.28
C LEU A 80 12.59 -3.70 3.74
N PHE A 81 13.59 -2.86 3.69
CA PHE A 81 14.95 -3.18 4.10
C PHE A 81 15.46 -2.09 5.04
N GLY A 82 15.90 -2.50 6.22
CA GLY A 82 16.52 -1.65 7.23
C GLY A 82 17.82 -2.23 7.74
N ASP A 83 18.46 -1.52 8.62
CA ASP A 83 19.72 -1.90 9.26
C ASP A 83 19.61 -3.18 10.12
N LYS A 84 18.41 -3.48 10.65
CA LYS A 84 18.13 -4.64 11.51
C LYS A 84 17.60 -5.85 10.76
N GLY A 85 17.12 -5.66 9.52
CA GLY A 85 16.55 -6.76 8.74
C GLY A 85 15.65 -6.29 7.61
N GLY A 86 14.96 -7.25 7.01
CA GLY A 86 14.05 -7.02 5.89
C GLY A 86 12.77 -7.81 5.97
N LEU A 87 11.74 -7.27 5.33
CA LEU A 87 10.41 -7.86 5.14
C LEU A 87 10.13 -8.00 3.65
N ASP A 88 9.47 -9.10 3.27
CA ASP A 88 9.00 -9.34 1.90
C ASP A 88 7.63 -10.03 1.96
N TRP A 89 6.62 -9.37 1.42
CA TRP A 89 5.24 -9.85 1.41
C TRP A 89 4.63 -9.69 0.01
N GLN A 90 3.75 -10.63 -0.36
CA GLN A 90 3.04 -10.65 -1.63
C GLN A 90 1.56 -10.89 -1.41
N GLN A 91 0.70 -10.10 -2.05
CA GLN A 91 -0.75 -10.22 -1.90
C GLN A 91 -1.31 -11.56 -2.42
N GLU A 92 -0.72 -12.14 -3.45
CA GLU A 92 -1.16 -13.43 -3.99
C GLU A 92 -0.80 -14.63 -3.08
N GLN A 93 0.05 -14.40 -2.06
CA GLN A 93 0.39 -15.34 -0.99
C GLN A 93 0.23 -14.65 0.38
N PRO A 94 -0.98 -14.14 0.73
CA PRO A 94 -1.15 -13.17 1.81
C PRO A 94 -0.85 -13.75 3.19
N ASN A 95 -0.91 -15.07 3.35
CA ASN A 95 -0.75 -15.77 4.62
C ASN A 95 0.71 -16.00 5.03
N VAL A 96 1.68 -15.50 4.25
CA VAL A 96 3.11 -15.72 4.50
C VAL A 96 3.87 -14.40 4.41
N LEU A 97 4.57 -14.06 5.49
CA LEU A 97 5.55 -12.99 5.53
C LEU A 97 6.95 -13.58 5.60
N ARG A 98 7.83 -13.17 4.70
CA ARG A 98 9.25 -13.49 4.74
C ARG A 98 9.96 -12.41 5.57
N TYR A 99 10.57 -12.83 6.66
CA TYR A 99 11.34 -11.97 7.54
C TYR A 99 12.80 -12.43 7.61
N THR A 100 13.72 -11.51 7.43
CA THR A 100 15.16 -11.79 7.54
C THR A 100 15.77 -10.79 8.50
N ARG A 101 16.24 -11.24 9.64
CA ARG A 101 17.07 -10.41 10.52
C ARG A 101 18.48 -10.31 9.93
N HIS A 102 19.12 -9.15 10.08
CA HIS A 102 20.47 -8.95 9.55
C HIS A 102 21.43 -10.04 10.07
N GLY A 103 22.12 -10.73 9.17
CA GLY A 103 23.04 -11.83 9.51
C GLY A 103 22.38 -13.19 9.81
N GLU A 104 21.06 -13.32 9.72
CA GLU A 104 20.32 -14.55 9.96
C GLU A 104 19.69 -15.11 8.68
N ALA A 105 19.30 -16.39 8.72
CA ALA A 105 18.53 -17.02 7.67
C ALA A 105 17.09 -16.45 7.64
N THR A 106 16.50 -16.40 6.44
CA THR A 106 15.10 -15.97 6.26
C THR A 106 14.14 -16.92 6.97
N ARG A 107 13.23 -16.35 7.74
CA ARG A 107 12.13 -17.06 8.41
C ARG A 107 10.84 -16.80 7.66
N LEU A 108 9.95 -17.77 7.66
CA LEU A 108 8.57 -17.61 7.19
C LEU A 108 7.67 -17.45 8.42
N ILE A 109 6.99 -16.30 8.50
CA ILE A 109 5.98 -16.05 9.52
C ILE A 109 4.63 -16.26 8.84
N THR A 110 3.82 -17.17 9.38
CA THR A 110 2.51 -17.48 8.84
C THR A 110 1.43 -16.70 9.60
N ARG A 111 0.36 -16.35 8.88
CA ARG A 111 -0.77 -15.64 9.45
C ARG A 111 -1.34 -16.41 10.66
N ASN A 112 -1.50 -15.71 11.77
CA ASN A 112 -1.98 -16.25 13.05
C ASN A 112 -1.18 -17.46 13.57
N GLY A 113 0.06 -17.65 13.07
CA GLY A 113 0.99 -18.68 13.50
C GLY A 113 1.92 -18.21 14.63
N ALA A 114 2.90 -19.01 14.93
CA ALA A 114 3.94 -18.66 15.90
C ALA A 114 4.68 -17.38 15.47
N GLY A 115 4.77 -16.39 16.36
CA GLY A 115 5.34 -15.07 16.09
C GLY A 115 4.35 -14.00 15.67
N SER A 116 3.05 -14.33 15.57
CA SER A 116 1.98 -13.33 15.41
C SER A 116 1.77 -12.57 16.72
N ASP A 117 1.51 -11.28 16.61
CA ASP A 117 1.13 -10.42 17.72
C ASP A 117 -0.40 -10.29 17.88
N ALA A 118 -0.82 -9.52 18.89
CA ALA A 118 -2.24 -9.32 19.17
C ALA A 118 -2.98 -8.60 18.02
N ALA A 119 -2.33 -7.67 17.33
CA ALA A 119 -2.92 -6.95 16.20
C ALA A 119 -3.14 -7.88 15.01
N SER A 120 -2.15 -8.72 14.71
CA SER A 120 -2.26 -9.76 13.68
C SER A 120 -3.35 -10.78 14.00
N ALA A 121 -3.45 -11.21 15.27
CA ALA A 121 -4.50 -12.11 15.71
C ALA A 121 -5.90 -11.49 15.58
N ALA A 122 -6.06 -10.20 15.95
CA ALA A 122 -7.33 -9.48 15.83
C ALA A 122 -7.77 -9.33 14.36
N ALA A 123 -6.85 -9.20 13.43
CA ALA A 123 -7.13 -9.11 11.99
C ALA A 123 -7.42 -10.47 11.34
N SER A 124 -7.15 -11.59 12.03
CA SER A 124 -7.34 -12.95 11.50
C SER A 124 -8.69 -13.51 11.94
N ARG A 125 -9.44 -14.10 10.99
CA ARG A 125 -10.78 -14.66 11.22
C ARG A 125 -10.80 -16.17 11.38
N VAL A 126 -9.82 -16.87 10.81
CA VAL A 126 -9.70 -18.33 10.89
C VAL A 126 -8.38 -18.74 11.51
N PRO A 127 -8.29 -19.93 12.11
CA PRO A 127 -7.06 -20.42 12.75
C PRO A 127 -5.88 -20.52 11.77
N ALA A 128 -4.67 -20.55 12.32
CA ALA A 128 -3.46 -20.81 11.56
C ALA A 128 -3.60 -22.09 10.71
N GLY A 129 -3.00 -22.11 9.52
CA GLY A 129 -3.07 -23.24 8.59
C GLY A 129 -4.33 -23.32 7.74
N HIS A 130 -5.32 -22.47 7.95
CA HIS A 130 -6.48 -22.35 7.10
C HIS A 130 -6.32 -21.16 6.15
N PRO A 131 -6.66 -21.26 4.85
CA PRO A 131 -6.58 -20.16 3.92
C PRO A 131 -7.47 -18.99 4.34
N GLU A 132 -6.93 -17.79 4.30
CA GLU A 132 -7.64 -16.53 4.54
C GLU A 132 -7.10 -15.48 3.58
N GLY A 133 -7.95 -14.58 3.08
CA GLY A 133 -7.51 -13.60 2.11
C GLY A 133 -8.51 -12.48 1.88
N TYR A 134 -8.84 -12.25 0.61
CA TYR A 134 -9.59 -11.08 0.14
C TYR A 134 -10.96 -10.91 0.82
N ILE A 135 -11.74 -11.97 0.91
CA ILE A 135 -13.11 -11.91 1.49
C ILE A 135 -13.05 -11.55 2.97
N GLU A 136 -12.16 -12.20 3.74
CA GLU A 136 -12.00 -11.96 5.17
C GLU A 136 -11.44 -10.56 5.44
N ALA A 137 -10.52 -10.07 4.61
CA ALA A 137 -9.99 -8.72 4.70
C ALA A 137 -11.11 -7.67 4.52
N PHE A 138 -11.97 -7.83 3.51
CA PHE A 138 -13.15 -6.97 3.35
C PHE A 138 -14.13 -7.09 4.51
N ALA A 139 -14.35 -8.30 5.03
CA ALA A 139 -15.21 -8.50 6.19
C ALA A 139 -14.68 -7.77 7.43
N ASN A 140 -13.35 -7.66 7.62
CA ASN A 140 -12.75 -6.85 8.67
C ASN A 140 -13.07 -5.36 8.48
N ILE A 141 -12.88 -4.82 7.27
CA ILE A 141 -13.20 -3.43 6.95
C ILE A 141 -14.67 -3.09 7.28
N TYR A 142 -15.61 -3.93 6.86
CA TYR A 142 -17.03 -3.72 7.17
C TYR A 142 -17.35 -3.85 8.67
N SER A 143 -16.70 -4.76 9.37
CA SER A 143 -16.86 -4.91 10.82
C SER A 143 -16.39 -3.68 11.57
N ASP A 144 -15.23 -3.16 11.20
CA ASP A 144 -14.62 -1.97 11.80
C ASP A 144 -15.44 -0.72 11.49
N ALA A 145 -15.86 -0.55 10.24
CA ALA A 145 -16.73 0.56 9.85
C ALA A 145 -18.04 0.55 10.63
N ALA A 146 -18.68 -0.61 10.77
CA ALA A 146 -19.91 -0.75 11.54
C ALA A 146 -19.70 -0.44 13.04
N ALA A 147 -18.55 -0.83 13.60
CA ALA A 147 -18.22 -0.53 15.00
C ALA A 147 -17.99 0.98 15.20
N LEU A 148 -17.27 1.64 14.29
CA LEU A 148 -17.06 3.10 14.34
C LEU A 148 -18.40 3.87 14.21
N ILE A 149 -19.30 3.43 13.30
CA ILE A 149 -20.63 4.04 13.15
C ILE A 149 -21.44 3.89 14.44
N ARG A 150 -21.45 2.71 15.07
CA ARG A 150 -22.14 2.49 16.36
C ARG A 150 -21.58 3.38 17.45
N ALA A 151 -20.25 3.50 17.56
CA ALA A 151 -19.61 4.37 18.52
C ALA A 151 -19.99 5.85 18.33
N ALA A 152 -20.01 6.32 17.07
CA ALA A 152 -20.43 7.67 16.73
C ALA A 152 -21.91 7.96 17.08
N GLN A 153 -22.75 6.92 17.11
CA GLN A 153 -24.16 7.00 17.54
C GLN A 153 -24.31 6.85 19.09
N GLY A 154 -23.25 6.79 19.85
CA GLY A 154 -23.29 6.55 21.31
C GLY A 154 -23.67 5.11 21.69
N LYS A 155 -23.55 4.15 20.77
CA LYS A 155 -23.90 2.75 20.97
C LYS A 155 -22.66 1.87 21.10
N GLY A 156 -21.86 2.09 22.10
CA GLY A 156 -20.62 1.35 22.38
C GLY A 156 -19.38 2.22 22.40
N GLU A 157 -18.25 1.63 22.75
CA GLU A 157 -16.94 2.30 22.77
C GLU A 157 -16.37 2.40 21.33
N LYS A 158 -15.53 3.42 21.11
CA LYS A 158 -14.79 3.54 19.85
C LYS A 158 -13.77 2.41 19.78
N PRO A 159 -13.84 1.54 18.75
CA PRO A 159 -12.88 0.46 18.58
C PRO A 159 -11.50 1.02 18.22
N ASP A 160 -10.45 0.26 18.53
CA ASP A 160 -9.11 0.42 17.96
C ASP A 160 -9.09 -0.20 16.56
N ALA A 161 -9.75 0.47 15.63
CA ALA A 161 -9.92 -0.02 14.26
C ALA A 161 -8.89 0.60 13.33
N VAL A 162 -8.27 -0.23 12.49
CA VAL A 162 -7.30 0.18 11.48
C VAL A 162 -8.02 0.44 10.16
N LEU A 163 -8.83 1.50 10.13
CA LEU A 163 -9.49 1.94 8.90
C LEU A 163 -8.85 3.22 8.36
N PRO A 164 -8.58 3.29 7.05
CA PRO A 164 -8.18 4.55 6.42
C PRO A 164 -9.26 5.61 6.63
N GLY A 165 -8.83 6.80 7.04
CA GLY A 165 -9.69 7.96 7.19
C GLY A 165 -9.66 8.92 6.01
N ILE A 166 -10.22 10.10 6.20
CA ILE A 166 -10.22 11.14 5.16
C ILE A 166 -8.79 11.63 4.86
N GLU A 167 -7.93 11.66 5.87
CA GLU A 167 -6.54 12.10 5.74
C GLU A 167 -5.73 11.18 4.82
N ASP A 168 -5.92 9.86 4.96
CA ASP A 168 -5.29 8.87 4.07
C ASP A 168 -5.76 9.06 2.62
N GLY A 169 -7.05 9.37 2.42
CA GLY A 169 -7.60 9.70 1.10
C GLY A 169 -6.97 10.96 0.50
N VAL A 170 -6.80 12.02 1.31
CA VAL A 170 -6.12 13.26 0.90
C VAL A 170 -4.67 12.99 0.52
N GLU A 171 -3.95 12.18 1.29
CA GLU A 171 -2.56 11.80 0.97
C GLU A 171 -2.46 11.01 -0.34
N GLY A 172 -3.39 10.08 -0.59
CA GLY A 172 -3.45 9.33 -1.85
C GLY A 172 -3.65 10.23 -3.06
N VAL A 173 -4.55 11.21 -2.97
CA VAL A 173 -4.76 12.20 -4.04
C VAL A 173 -3.54 13.10 -4.21
N ALA A 174 -2.93 13.56 -3.12
CA ALA A 174 -1.71 14.38 -3.16
C ALA A 174 -0.52 13.62 -3.79
N PHE A 175 -0.42 12.30 -3.54
CA PHE A 175 0.58 11.44 -4.15
C PHE A 175 0.41 11.39 -5.69
N VAL A 176 -0.82 11.16 -6.17
CA VAL A 176 -1.12 11.14 -7.61
C VAL A 176 -0.81 12.50 -8.25
N ASP A 177 -1.25 13.61 -7.63
CA ASP A 177 -0.94 14.97 -8.11
C ASP A 177 0.57 15.22 -8.19
N ALA A 178 1.32 14.85 -7.16
CA ALA A 178 2.78 15.01 -7.15
C ALA A 178 3.45 14.21 -8.27
N CYS A 179 3.02 12.96 -8.52
CA CYS A 179 3.54 12.15 -9.61
C CYS A 179 3.28 12.81 -10.98
N VAL A 180 2.06 13.30 -11.20
CA VAL A 180 1.70 14.00 -12.44
C VAL A 180 2.51 15.29 -12.62
N ARG A 181 2.72 16.08 -11.55
CA ARG A 181 3.57 17.29 -11.58
C ARG A 181 5.02 16.94 -11.91
N SER A 182 5.55 15.89 -11.32
CA SER A 182 6.90 15.40 -11.61
C SER A 182 7.05 14.99 -13.07
N ALA A 183 6.15 14.13 -13.58
CA ALA A 183 6.17 13.66 -14.96
C ALA A 183 6.09 14.82 -15.95
N ARG A 184 5.23 15.81 -15.72
CA ARG A 184 5.13 17.05 -16.52
C ARG A 184 6.39 17.93 -16.45
N SER A 185 7.20 17.75 -15.43
CA SER A 185 8.48 18.44 -15.21
C SER A 185 9.68 17.55 -15.56
N ASN A 186 9.50 16.63 -16.52
CA ASN A 186 10.54 15.72 -17.01
C ASN A 186 11.17 14.86 -15.90
N GLY A 187 10.36 14.34 -14.98
CA GLY A 187 10.80 13.48 -13.89
C GLY A 187 11.56 14.21 -12.76
N ALA A 188 11.43 15.53 -12.66
CA ALA A 188 12.06 16.27 -11.59
C ALA A 188 11.48 15.91 -10.22
N PHE A 189 12.33 15.86 -9.18
CA PHE A 189 11.85 15.66 -7.81
C PHE A 189 10.98 16.83 -7.36
N VAL A 190 9.76 16.53 -6.96
CA VAL A 190 8.79 17.49 -6.42
C VAL A 190 8.39 17.12 -4.98
N ALA A 191 8.05 18.12 -4.17
CA ALA A 191 7.56 17.89 -2.82
C ALA A 191 6.15 17.27 -2.85
N LEU A 192 5.90 16.33 -1.93
CA LEU A 192 4.55 15.87 -1.63
C LEU A 192 3.87 16.96 -0.80
N ARG A 193 2.94 17.71 -1.42
CA ARG A 193 2.15 18.75 -0.73
C ARG A 193 0.83 18.14 -0.26
N ARG A 194 0.62 18.17 1.03
CA ARG A 194 -0.64 17.79 1.68
C ARG A 194 -1.63 18.93 1.67
#